data_efa92514ba7b8507835be6294f925d3a
#
_entry.id   efa92514ba7b8507835be6294f925d3a
#
_cell.length_a   1.000
_cell.length_b   1.000
_cell.length_c   1.000
_cell.angle_alpha   90.00
_cell.angle_beta   90.00
_cell.angle_gamma   90.00
#
_symmetry.space_group_name_H-M   'P 1'
#
loop_
_entity.id
_entity.type
_entity.pdbx_description
1 polymer ?
#
loop_
_entity_poly.entity_id
_entity_poly.type
_entity_poly.pdbx_seq_one_letter_code
_entity_poly.pdbx_strand_id
1 'polypeptide(L)'
;MRNKLMALVIGGPLMLGQSVSANQTMTTQELQNKLNAKENFVLLDVRTQEEYNAGYIAGAILLPYDEINAKATIVLPDKEKEIVLYCRSGRRSAIAKKSLLDLGYQKVVDFGGVKRWEGELVRNK
;
A
#
# COMPACT_ATOMS: atom_id res chain seq x y z
N MET A 1 40.83 17.65 -3.74
CA MET A 1 40.22 17.65 -3.73
C MET A 1 39.57 17.55 -3.91
N ARG A 2 39.39 17.63 -3.84
CA ARG A 2 38.60 17.55 -4.05
C ARG A 2 37.71 17.17 -4.17
N ASN A 3 37.57 16.96 -4.08
CA ASN A 3 36.64 16.63 -4.27
C ASN A 3 36.01 16.31 -4.22
N LYS A 4 35.75 16.34 -4.26
CA LYS A 4 34.93 16.06 -4.30
C LYS A 4 34.08 15.87 -4.33
N LEU A 5 34.18 15.78 -4.36
CA LEU A 5 33.26 15.65 -4.48
C LEU A 5 32.51 15.36 -4.58
N MET A 6 32.54 15.25 -4.67
CA MET A 6 31.64 15.00 -4.89
C MET A 6 30.85 14.72 -4.99
N ALA A 7 31.07 14.68 -5.05
CA ALA A 7 30.00 14.45 -5.20
C ALA A 7 29.34 14.05 -5.25
N LEU A 8 29.24 13.88 -5.31
CA LEU A 8 28.31 13.60 -5.41
C LEU A 8 27.60 13.36 -5.46
N VAL A 9 27.68 13.32 -5.54
CA VAL A 9 26.68 13.18 -5.67
C VAL A 9 26.11 12.87 -5.82
N ILE A 10 26.18 12.87 -5.94
CA ILE A 10 25.35 12.59 -6.11
C ILE A 10 24.65 12.44 -6.19
N GLY A 11 24.74 12.35 -6.24
CA GLY A 11 23.71 12.23 -6.34
C GLY A 11 23.15 11.96 -6.46
N GLY A 12 23.15 11.81 -6.51
CA GLY A 12 22.18 11.62 -6.66
C GLY A 12 21.66 11.27 -6.90
N PRO A 13 21.62 11.28 -7.14
CA PRO A 13 20.75 10.95 -7.41
C PRO A 13 20.24 10.45 -7.37
N LEU A 14 20.12 10.30 -7.31
CA LEU A 14 19.36 10.00 -7.22
C LEU A 14 18.75 9.73 -7.05
N MET A 15 18.63 9.69 -7.05
CA MET A 15 17.78 9.45 -6.82
C MET A 15 17.25 9.52 -6.95
N LEU A 16 17.35 9.66 -7.23
CA LEU A 16 16.48 9.77 -7.28
C LEU A 16 15.91 9.38 -7.48
N GLY A 17 15.97 9.19 -7.61
CA GLY A 17 15.05 8.93 -7.79
C GLY A 17 14.54 8.63 -7.94
N GLN A 18 14.81 8.33 -7.74
CA GLN A 18 13.89 8.06 -7.62
C GLN A 18 12.94 8.54 -7.31
N SER A 19 13.19 9.17 -7.63
CA SER A 19 12.01 9.67 -7.06
C SER A 19 10.81 8.99 -7.63
N VAL A 20 10.09 8.48 -6.75
CA VAL A 20 8.88 7.81 -7.09
C VAL A 20 7.86 8.85 -7.42
N SER A 21 7.31 8.84 -8.59
CA SER A 21 6.27 9.76 -8.91
C SER A 21 5.03 9.40 -8.07
N ALA A 22 4.21 10.40 -7.81
CA ALA A 22 3.00 10.20 -7.04
C ALA A 22 2.02 9.25 -7.73
N ASN A 23 2.21 9.01 -9.03
CA ASN A 23 1.32 8.16 -9.82
C ASN A 23 1.75 6.72 -9.88
N GLN A 24 2.92 6.41 -9.36
CA GLN A 24 3.38 5.03 -9.41
C GLN A 24 2.65 4.19 -8.39
N THR A 25 2.26 3.00 -8.81
CA THR A 25 1.71 2.01 -7.91
C THR A 25 2.80 1.00 -7.60
N MET A 26 2.67 0.39 -6.45
CA MET A 26 3.58 -0.67 -6.04
C MET A 26 3.43 -1.87 -6.98
N THR A 27 4.54 -2.52 -7.34
CA THR A 27 4.48 -3.72 -8.15
C THR A 27 4.18 -4.94 -7.29
N THR A 28 3.75 -6.03 -7.94
CA THR A 28 3.53 -7.28 -7.21
C THR A 28 4.83 -7.77 -6.56
N GLN A 29 5.97 -7.58 -7.24
CA GLN A 29 7.26 -8.00 -6.70
C GLN A 29 7.61 -7.19 -5.45
N GLU A 30 7.36 -5.89 -5.48
CA GLU A 30 7.63 -5.05 -4.32
C GLU A 30 6.78 -5.45 -3.13
N LEU A 31 5.50 -5.75 -3.36
CA LEU A 31 4.63 -6.19 -2.28
C LEU A 31 5.06 -7.56 -1.75
N GLN A 32 5.42 -8.47 -2.66
CA GLN A 32 5.91 -9.78 -2.23
C GLN A 32 7.16 -9.64 -1.37
N ASN A 33 8.07 -8.76 -1.76
CA ASN A 33 9.29 -8.54 -0.98
C ASN A 33 8.97 -8.00 0.41
N LYS A 34 8.01 -7.07 0.51
CA LYS A 34 7.60 -6.54 1.81
C LYS A 34 7.02 -7.64 2.70
N LEU A 35 6.19 -8.48 2.12
CA LEU A 35 5.56 -9.57 2.88
C LEU A 35 6.59 -10.60 3.31
N ASN A 36 7.50 -10.96 2.42
CA ASN A 36 8.54 -11.93 2.72
C ASN A 36 9.50 -11.43 3.79
N ALA A 37 9.80 -10.14 3.76
CA ALA A 37 10.68 -9.52 4.76
C ALA A 37 9.96 -9.26 6.08
N LYS A 38 8.65 -9.50 6.14
CA LYS A 38 7.83 -9.26 7.33
C LYS A 38 7.97 -7.83 7.82
N GLU A 39 7.97 -6.90 6.87
CA GLU A 39 8.04 -5.48 7.22
C GLU A 39 6.81 -5.07 8.03
N ASN A 40 7.00 -4.03 8.82
CA ASN A 40 5.94 -3.57 9.72
C ASN A 40 5.01 -2.61 8.98
N PHE A 41 4.00 -3.17 8.33
CA PHE A 41 3.00 -2.39 7.62
C PHE A 41 1.66 -3.11 7.69
N VAL A 42 0.60 -2.40 7.32
CA VAL A 42 -0.74 -2.99 7.24
C VAL A 42 -1.07 -3.19 5.76
N LEU A 43 -1.49 -4.41 5.42
CA LEU A 43 -2.04 -4.68 4.10
C LEU A 43 -3.56 -4.65 4.23
N LEU A 44 -4.20 -3.76 3.49
CA LEU A 44 -5.61 -3.45 3.66
C LEU A 44 -6.39 -3.82 2.40
N ASP A 45 -7.36 -4.71 2.55
CA ASP A 45 -8.29 -5.05 1.48
C ASP A 45 -9.52 -4.16 1.62
N VAL A 46 -9.76 -3.31 0.62
CA VAL A 46 -10.87 -2.35 0.70
C VAL A 46 -12.08 -2.77 -0.13
N ARG A 47 -12.13 -4.06 -0.48
CA ARG A 47 -13.27 -4.64 -1.21
C ARG A 47 -14.41 -4.94 -0.26
N THR A 48 -15.39 -5.67 -0.75
CA THR A 48 -16.52 -6.09 0.09
C THR A 48 -16.17 -7.34 0.90
N GLN A 49 -16.97 -7.60 1.91
CA GLN A 49 -16.84 -8.83 2.70
C GLN A 49 -16.91 -10.07 1.82
N GLU A 50 -17.83 -10.08 0.86
CA GLU A 50 -17.99 -11.22 -0.03
C GLU A 50 -16.75 -11.47 -0.86
N GLU A 51 -16.18 -10.40 -1.40
CA GLU A 51 -14.95 -10.53 -2.18
C GLU A 51 -13.80 -11.05 -1.32
N TYR A 52 -13.68 -10.52 -0.13
CA TYR A 52 -12.64 -10.95 0.81
C TYR A 52 -12.80 -12.43 1.13
N ASN A 53 -14.04 -12.87 1.40
CA ASN A 53 -14.29 -14.27 1.72
C ASN A 53 -13.93 -15.19 0.57
N ALA A 54 -14.04 -14.73 -0.67
CA ALA A 54 -13.71 -15.53 -1.84
C ALA A 54 -12.20 -15.67 -2.08
N GLY A 55 -11.41 -14.82 -1.43
CA GLY A 55 -9.96 -14.92 -1.55
C GLY A 55 -9.31 -13.56 -1.36
N TYR A 56 -8.22 -13.51 -0.60
CA TYR A 56 -7.51 -12.27 -0.30
C TYR A 56 -6.00 -12.55 -0.25
N ILE A 57 -5.20 -11.51 -0.34
CA ILE A 57 -3.75 -11.64 -0.23
C ILE A 57 -3.44 -11.95 1.24
N ALA A 58 -2.65 -13.01 1.46
CA ALA A 58 -2.34 -13.45 2.83
C ALA A 58 -1.82 -12.29 3.67
N GLY A 59 -2.39 -12.13 4.85
CA GLY A 59 -2.04 -11.05 5.76
C GLY A 59 -2.91 -9.82 5.65
N ALA A 60 -3.76 -9.73 4.62
CA ALA A 60 -4.62 -8.57 4.45
C ALA A 60 -5.75 -8.57 5.48
N ILE A 61 -6.05 -7.38 6.01
CA ILE A 61 -7.23 -7.19 6.82
C ILE A 61 -8.26 -6.43 6.01
N LEU A 62 -9.53 -6.68 6.29
CA LEU A 62 -10.62 -6.10 5.51
C LEU A 62 -11.10 -4.80 6.15
N LEU A 63 -11.18 -3.77 5.32
CA LEU A 63 -11.89 -2.54 5.68
C LEU A 63 -12.45 -1.96 4.39
N PRO A 64 -13.73 -2.22 4.09
CA PRO A 64 -14.32 -1.76 2.82
C PRO A 64 -14.17 -0.25 2.63
N TYR A 65 -13.97 0.14 1.39
CA TYR A 65 -13.62 1.53 1.08
C TYR A 65 -14.67 2.54 1.55
N ASP A 66 -15.93 2.12 1.58
CA ASP A 66 -17.03 3.00 1.99
C ASP A 66 -17.24 3.01 3.50
N GLU A 67 -16.45 2.25 4.25
CA GLU A 67 -16.51 2.25 5.72
C GLU A 67 -15.29 2.91 6.36
N ILE A 68 -14.39 3.43 5.55
CA ILE A 68 -13.13 3.98 6.08
C ILE A 68 -13.39 5.15 7.02
N ASN A 69 -14.24 6.09 6.61
CA ASN A 69 -14.48 7.27 7.44
C ASN A 69 -15.05 6.91 8.80
N ALA A 70 -15.86 5.85 8.87
CA ALA A 70 -16.49 5.46 10.12
C ALA A 70 -15.59 4.61 11.01
N LYS A 71 -14.67 3.83 10.42
CA LYS A 71 -14.00 2.76 11.17
C LYS A 71 -12.48 2.84 11.18
N ALA A 72 -11.87 3.66 10.33
CA ALA A 72 -10.43 3.61 10.18
C ALA A 72 -9.69 3.87 11.49
N THR A 73 -10.12 4.86 12.25
CA THR A 73 -9.38 5.20 13.47
C THR A 73 -9.44 4.10 14.52
N ILE A 74 -10.47 3.26 14.46
CA ILE A 74 -10.58 2.10 15.35
C ILE A 74 -9.72 0.95 14.84
N VAL A 75 -9.81 0.65 13.55
CA VAL A 75 -9.12 -0.49 12.94
C VAL A 75 -7.62 -0.19 12.76
N LEU A 76 -7.30 1.07 12.47
CA LEU A 76 -5.94 1.50 12.16
C LEU A 76 -5.59 2.69 13.05
N PRO A 77 -5.31 2.44 14.34
CA PRO A 77 -5.13 3.55 15.27
C PRO A 77 -3.84 4.34 15.08
N ASP A 78 -2.82 3.75 14.45
CA ASP A 78 -1.53 4.42 14.27
C ASP A 78 -1.48 5.07 12.88
N LYS A 79 -1.63 6.39 12.85
CA LYS A 79 -1.69 7.13 11.59
C LYS A 79 -0.33 7.28 10.91
N GLU A 80 0.73 6.91 11.58
CA GLU A 80 2.07 6.97 11.01
C GLU A 80 2.52 5.64 10.42
N LYS A 81 1.76 4.59 10.66
CA LYS A 81 2.10 3.28 10.13
C LYS A 81 1.86 3.22 8.64
N GLU A 82 2.74 2.55 7.93
CA GLU A 82 2.56 2.38 6.50
C GLU A 82 1.36 1.47 6.23
N ILE A 83 0.54 1.87 5.27
CA ILE A 83 -0.63 1.13 4.83
C ILE A 83 -0.49 0.90 3.34
N VAL A 84 -0.56 -0.36 2.92
CA VAL A 84 -0.66 -0.72 1.50
C VAL A 84 -2.06 -1.24 1.30
N LEU A 85 -2.79 -0.69 0.33
CA LEU A 85 -4.16 -1.10 0.13
C LEU A 85 -4.41 -1.54 -1.30
N TYR A 86 -5.44 -2.37 -1.47
CA TYR A 86 -5.83 -2.85 -2.79
C TYR A 86 -7.35 -3.08 -2.83
N CYS A 87 -7.88 -3.07 -4.05
CA CYS A 87 -9.26 -3.46 -4.29
C CYS A 87 -9.28 -4.48 -5.41
N ARG A 88 -10.35 -4.54 -6.18
CA ARG A 88 -10.42 -5.50 -7.27
C ARG A 88 -9.70 -5.00 -8.52
N SER A 89 -9.98 -3.77 -8.93
CA SER A 89 -9.48 -3.25 -10.21
C SER A 89 -8.79 -1.89 -10.10
N GLY A 90 -8.75 -1.28 -8.89
CA GLY A 90 -8.02 -0.04 -8.66
C GLY A 90 -8.88 1.18 -8.37
N ARG A 91 -10.16 1.18 -8.75
CA ARG A 91 -11.00 2.37 -8.53
C ARG A 91 -11.30 2.62 -7.05
N ARG A 92 -11.72 1.57 -6.36
CA ARG A 92 -12.07 1.70 -4.93
C ARG A 92 -10.86 1.97 -4.07
N SER A 93 -9.70 1.40 -4.45
CA SER A 93 -8.48 1.64 -3.68
C SER A 93 -8.02 3.09 -3.81
N ALA A 94 -8.22 3.71 -4.96
CA ALA A 94 -7.89 5.12 -5.12
C ALA A 94 -8.78 5.99 -4.23
N ILE A 95 -10.07 5.66 -4.14
CA ILE A 95 -10.99 6.36 -3.24
C ILE A 95 -10.58 6.15 -1.79
N ALA A 96 -10.24 4.90 -1.44
CA ALA A 96 -9.83 4.58 -0.08
C ALA A 96 -8.56 5.32 0.33
N LYS A 97 -7.59 5.41 -0.58
CA LYS A 97 -6.37 6.16 -0.30
C LYS A 97 -6.68 7.61 0.01
N LYS A 98 -7.53 8.23 -0.79
CA LYS A 98 -7.89 9.62 -0.54
C LYS A 98 -8.57 9.78 0.82
N SER A 99 -9.48 8.88 1.15
CA SER A 99 -10.17 8.94 2.44
C SER A 99 -9.19 8.84 3.59
N LEU A 100 -8.23 7.93 3.49
CA LEU A 100 -7.23 7.77 4.55
C LEU A 100 -6.34 8.99 4.67
N LEU A 101 -5.89 9.54 3.55
CA LEU A 101 -5.07 10.74 3.59
C LEU A 101 -5.84 11.91 4.21
N ASP A 102 -7.12 12.04 3.87
CA ASP A 102 -7.96 13.10 4.44
C ASP A 102 -8.11 12.93 5.95
N LEU A 103 -8.08 11.70 6.45
CA LEU A 103 -8.15 11.42 7.89
C LEU A 103 -6.82 11.60 8.61
N GLY A 104 -5.75 11.92 7.88
CA GLY A 104 -4.46 12.18 8.50
C GLY A 104 -3.47 11.04 8.46
N TYR A 105 -3.80 9.94 7.79
CA TYR A 105 -2.83 8.86 7.61
C TYR A 105 -1.73 9.34 6.68
N GLN A 106 -0.47 9.02 7.01
CA GLN A 106 0.67 9.68 6.37
C GLN A 106 1.35 8.84 5.33
N LYS A 107 1.24 7.53 5.41
CA LYS A 107 2.00 6.62 4.54
C LYS A 107 1.05 5.62 3.92
N VAL A 108 0.37 6.06 2.89
CA VAL A 108 -0.65 5.24 2.23
C VAL A 108 -0.21 4.96 0.80
N VAL A 109 -0.08 3.68 0.48
CA VAL A 109 0.37 3.22 -0.84
C VAL A 109 -0.76 2.42 -1.47
N ASP A 110 -1.10 2.76 -2.70
CA ASP A 110 -2.15 2.08 -3.44
C ASP A 110 -1.52 1.01 -4.34
N PHE A 111 -1.73 -0.26 -3.99
CA PHE A 111 -1.28 -1.35 -4.86
C PHE A 111 -2.13 -1.46 -6.12
N GLY A 112 -3.41 -1.05 -6.03
CA GLY A 112 -4.31 -1.10 -7.17
C GLY A 112 -5.23 -2.29 -7.09
N GLY A 113 -5.35 -3.03 -8.19
CA GLY A 113 -6.29 -4.15 -8.25
C GLY A 113 -5.65 -5.47 -7.91
N VAL A 114 -6.39 -6.32 -7.21
CA VAL A 114 -5.91 -7.65 -6.85
C VAL A 114 -5.58 -8.48 -8.10
N LYS A 115 -6.13 -8.09 -9.24
CA LYS A 115 -5.81 -8.77 -10.50
C LYS A 115 -4.35 -8.62 -10.88
N ARG A 116 -3.67 -7.61 -10.38
CA ARG A 116 -2.23 -7.43 -10.62
C ARG A 116 -1.37 -8.34 -9.75
N TRP A 117 -1.96 -8.87 -8.68
CA TRP A 117 -1.25 -9.75 -7.77
C TRP A 117 -1.00 -11.09 -8.46
N GLU A 118 0.25 -11.52 -8.47
CA GLU A 118 0.65 -12.74 -9.15
C GLU A 118 0.81 -13.91 -8.20
N GLY A 119 0.60 -13.69 -6.92
CA GLY A 119 0.65 -14.77 -5.95
C GLY A 119 -0.72 -15.40 -5.76
N GLU A 120 -0.76 -16.35 -4.87
CA GLU A 120 -2.01 -17.02 -4.54
C GLU A 120 -2.85 -16.17 -3.61
N LEU A 121 -4.14 -16.40 -3.67
CA LEU A 121 -5.07 -15.83 -2.70
C LEU A 121 -5.44 -16.91 -1.70
N VAL A 122 -5.61 -16.51 -0.46
CA VAL A 122 -6.02 -17.44 0.59
C VAL A 122 -7.45 -17.15 0.97
N ARG A 123 -8.08 -18.09 1.66
CA ARG A 123 -9.43 -17.88 2.16
C ARG A 123 -9.58 -18.50 3.53
N ASN A 124 -10.48 -17.88 4.29
CA ASN A 124 -10.87 -18.44 5.57
C ASN A 124 -11.82 -19.60 5.34
N LYS A 125 -11.79 -20.56 6.20
CA LYS A 125 -12.71 -21.69 6.14
C LYS A 125 -13.96 -21.45 6.93
#